data_5f4e9ecc3a7b523844f6aac658182236
#
_entry.id   5f4e9ecc3a7b523844f6aac658182236
#
_cell.length_a   1.000
_cell.length_b   1.000
_cell.length_c   1.000
_cell.angle_alpha   90.00
_cell.angle_beta   90.00
_cell.angle_gamma   90.00
#
_symmetry.space_group_name_H-M   'P 1'
#
loop_
_entity.id
_entity.type
_entity.pdbx_description
1 polymer ?
#
loop_
_entity_poly.entity_id
_entity_poly.type
_entity_poly.pdbx_seq_one_letter_code
_entity_poly.pdbx_strand_id
1 'polypeptide(L)'
;MTEHRLHPFAALRVLRKTLVLYLVPLLRVLFERNWAALRAALRQDLILFLLVCALSWVILHASSWSLDESGTFCLHWKLLFRFDRTVRGASLAALTIERPFYYRLAGASRVTLYPVGEPKQRTLTLCLRRADAQHLADQLLPIEAPSLHRPKGGERAALGLLGANSLSTLALFLLAIRQTQQGPDRYELAFAQINFLAGLAARWLPAGAAWLLAFSGFLLGLSLLRSFVQTVHYEVWHTSTQIGSRGGWLDRFECRVKSDQISFADVRLSPFARLMRRWPVFVTAGSCSPELPLFVYRSGEEALFRELLPEFRMPPDLLARTEQRSLIFFAPAGIPFALCLLLTLVSATVLPQLTVTLLIPTLFFGALLAGAAAGYRREGLWLREGRMTLRRQQGLYLHCICVLHPDVCLTATQSPWAASVGRTNLTLTFPGWVKLKVRSVPLRDAEKFFKFMETN
;
A
#
# COMPACT_ATOMS: atom_id res chain seq x y z
N MET A 1 -23.25 20.45 -21.42
CA MET A 1 -22.49 19.32 -20.84
C MET A 1 -22.45 18.20 -21.84
N THR A 2 -21.28 17.85 -22.37
CA THR A 2 -21.11 16.71 -23.28
C THR A 2 -20.98 15.43 -22.46
N GLU A 3 -21.92 14.50 -22.62
CA GLU A 3 -21.81 13.17 -22.00
C GLU A 3 -20.79 12.31 -22.76
N HIS A 4 -19.80 11.82 -22.05
CA HIS A 4 -18.77 10.92 -22.58
C HIS A 4 -19.00 9.49 -22.05
N ARG A 5 -18.73 8.49 -22.87
CA ARG A 5 -18.81 7.08 -22.45
C ARG A 5 -17.50 6.62 -21.83
N LEU A 6 -17.59 5.67 -20.92
CA LEU A 6 -16.42 4.98 -20.38
C LEU A 6 -15.72 4.16 -21.47
N HIS A 7 -14.42 3.95 -21.32
CA HIS A 7 -13.67 3.11 -22.25
C HIS A 7 -14.12 1.64 -22.14
N PRO A 8 -14.28 0.87 -23.24
CA PRO A 8 -14.70 -0.54 -23.22
C PRO A 8 -13.85 -1.43 -22.29
N PHE A 9 -12.61 -1.08 -22.11
CA PHE A 9 -11.69 -1.75 -21.17
C PHE A 9 -12.13 -1.66 -19.69
N ALA A 10 -13.11 -0.82 -19.36
CA ALA A 10 -13.73 -0.79 -18.04
C ALA A 10 -14.41 -2.12 -17.69
N ALA A 11 -14.93 -2.85 -18.69
CA ALA A 11 -15.49 -4.18 -18.53
C ALA A 11 -14.48 -5.17 -17.97
N LEU A 12 -13.19 -5.07 -18.36
CA LEU A 12 -12.13 -5.92 -17.88
C LEU A 12 -11.92 -5.80 -16.34
N ARG A 13 -12.27 -4.67 -15.76
CA ARG A 13 -12.20 -4.48 -14.30
C ARG A 13 -13.23 -5.36 -13.58
N VAL A 14 -14.42 -5.48 -14.12
CA VAL A 14 -15.47 -6.37 -13.58
C VAL A 14 -15.05 -7.82 -13.82
N LEU A 15 -14.63 -8.11 -15.05
CA LEU A 15 -14.16 -9.43 -15.49
C LEU A 15 -12.92 -9.90 -14.75
N ARG A 16 -12.01 -9.01 -14.31
CA ARG A 16 -10.72 -9.42 -13.72
C ARG A 16 -10.86 -10.35 -12.52
N LYS A 17 -11.81 -10.08 -11.64
CA LYS A 17 -12.02 -10.92 -10.45
C LYS A 17 -12.59 -12.30 -10.82
N THR A 18 -13.52 -12.32 -11.75
CA THR A 18 -14.12 -13.54 -12.29
C THR A 18 -13.14 -14.31 -13.18
N LEU A 19 -12.39 -13.61 -14.02
CA LEU A 19 -11.41 -14.19 -14.94
C LEU A 19 -10.28 -14.92 -14.19
N VAL A 20 -9.84 -14.40 -13.05
CA VAL A 20 -8.86 -15.08 -12.18
C VAL A 20 -9.45 -16.39 -11.62
N LEU A 21 -10.72 -16.39 -11.21
CA LEU A 21 -11.41 -17.59 -10.72
C LEU A 21 -11.52 -18.70 -11.79
N TYR A 22 -11.69 -18.30 -13.06
CA TYR A 22 -11.75 -19.26 -14.18
C TYR A 22 -10.38 -19.62 -14.75
N LEU A 23 -9.45 -18.66 -14.76
CA LEU A 23 -8.12 -18.89 -15.34
C LEU A 23 -7.35 -19.96 -14.57
N VAL A 24 -7.49 -20.02 -13.26
CA VAL A 24 -6.77 -21.00 -12.42
C VAL A 24 -7.15 -22.45 -12.76
N PRO A 25 -8.44 -22.87 -12.81
CA PRO A 25 -8.83 -24.20 -13.25
C PRO A 25 -8.46 -24.49 -14.71
N LEU A 26 -8.65 -23.51 -15.62
CA LEU A 26 -8.30 -23.65 -17.04
C LEU A 26 -6.81 -23.83 -17.26
N LEU A 27 -5.96 -23.07 -16.57
CA LEU A 27 -4.51 -23.25 -16.61
C LEU A 27 -4.12 -24.63 -16.12
N ARG A 28 -4.76 -25.17 -15.07
CA ARG A 28 -4.53 -26.52 -14.59
C ARG A 28 -4.77 -27.54 -15.70
N VAL A 29 -5.95 -27.51 -16.33
CA VAL A 29 -6.33 -28.46 -17.39
C VAL A 29 -5.44 -28.30 -18.63
N LEU A 30 -5.02 -27.06 -18.96
CA LEU A 30 -4.09 -26.78 -20.05
C LEU A 30 -2.70 -27.40 -19.78
N PHE A 31 -2.20 -27.28 -18.54
CA PHE A 31 -0.92 -27.87 -18.14
C PHE A 31 -0.97 -29.41 -18.11
N GLU A 32 -2.11 -29.97 -17.75
CA GLU A 32 -2.31 -31.42 -17.77
C GLU A 32 -2.40 -32.01 -19.20
N ARG A 33 -2.40 -31.14 -20.25
CA ARG A 33 -2.56 -31.52 -21.68
C ARG A 33 -3.77 -32.44 -21.95
N ASN A 34 -4.75 -32.42 -21.07
CA ASN A 34 -5.97 -33.18 -21.23
C ASN A 34 -6.99 -32.37 -22.05
N TRP A 35 -6.88 -32.49 -23.37
CA TRP A 35 -7.72 -31.73 -24.32
C TRP A 35 -9.22 -32.03 -24.20
N ALA A 36 -9.58 -33.26 -23.75
CA ALA A 36 -10.97 -33.62 -23.54
C ALA A 36 -11.56 -32.90 -22.32
N ALA A 37 -10.83 -32.91 -21.20
CA ALA A 37 -11.21 -32.20 -20.00
C ALA A 37 -11.21 -30.67 -20.23
N LEU A 38 -10.28 -30.13 -21.02
CA LEU A 38 -10.24 -28.73 -21.40
C LEU A 38 -11.50 -28.32 -22.17
N ARG A 39 -11.92 -29.13 -23.17
CA ARG A 39 -13.14 -28.87 -23.94
C ARG A 39 -14.39 -28.93 -23.09
N ALA A 40 -14.49 -29.88 -22.16
CA ALA A 40 -15.62 -29.98 -21.23
C ALA A 40 -15.68 -28.77 -20.27
N ALA A 41 -14.56 -28.42 -19.66
CA ALA A 41 -14.46 -27.24 -18.80
C ALA A 41 -14.77 -25.93 -19.54
N LEU A 42 -14.22 -25.74 -20.74
CA LEU A 42 -14.51 -24.58 -21.58
C LEU A 42 -16.00 -24.48 -21.95
N ARG A 43 -16.68 -25.60 -22.23
CA ARG A 43 -18.13 -25.57 -22.52
C ARG A 43 -18.95 -25.16 -21.30
N GLN A 44 -18.61 -25.68 -20.13
CA GLN A 44 -19.32 -25.37 -18.89
C GLN A 44 -19.10 -23.92 -18.47
N ASP A 45 -17.85 -23.46 -18.54
CA ASP A 45 -17.46 -22.10 -18.12
C ASP A 45 -17.80 -21.04 -19.18
N LEU A 46 -17.95 -21.42 -20.46
CA LEU A 46 -18.23 -20.49 -21.55
C LEU A 46 -19.56 -19.75 -21.34
N ILE A 47 -20.61 -20.46 -20.93
CA ILE A 47 -21.94 -19.86 -20.71
C ILE A 47 -21.85 -18.80 -19.63
N LEU A 48 -21.18 -19.12 -18.50
CA LEU A 48 -21.02 -18.21 -17.40
C LEU A 48 -20.10 -17.04 -17.76
N PHE A 49 -19.04 -17.29 -18.53
CA PHE A 49 -18.16 -16.27 -19.06
C PHE A 49 -18.91 -15.29 -19.99
N LEU A 50 -19.72 -15.82 -20.91
CA LEU A 50 -20.55 -14.99 -21.81
C LEU A 50 -21.58 -14.16 -21.03
N LEU A 51 -22.19 -14.74 -19.99
CA LEU A 51 -23.13 -14.03 -19.12
C LEU A 51 -22.42 -12.87 -18.38
N VAL A 52 -21.23 -13.09 -17.84
CA VAL A 52 -20.43 -12.05 -17.20
C VAL A 52 -19.98 -10.99 -18.22
N CYS A 53 -19.62 -11.38 -19.43
CA CYS A 53 -19.33 -10.45 -20.53
C CYS A 53 -20.55 -9.60 -20.89
N ALA A 54 -21.73 -10.22 -21.05
CA ALA A 54 -22.97 -9.51 -21.34
C ALA A 54 -23.34 -8.53 -20.21
N LEU A 55 -23.24 -8.97 -18.95
CA LEU A 55 -23.49 -8.10 -17.79
C LEU A 55 -22.50 -6.92 -17.75
N SER A 56 -21.23 -7.18 -18.02
CA SER A 56 -20.18 -6.14 -18.07
C SER A 56 -20.44 -5.15 -19.21
N TRP A 57 -20.92 -5.63 -20.34
CA TRP A 57 -21.31 -4.80 -21.48
C TRP A 57 -22.50 -3.90 -21.14
N VAL A 58 -23.53 -4.44 -20.51
CA VAL A 58 -24.72 -3.69 -20.05
C VAL A 58 -24.30 -2.60 -19.06
N ILE A 59 -23.49 -2.92 -18.07
CA ILE A 59 -22.98 -1.96 -17.08
C ILE A 59 -22.19 -0.84 -17.76
N LEU A 60 -21.36 -1.18 -18.76
CA LEU A 60 -20.57 -0.21 -19.51
C LEU A 60 -21.45 0.77 -20.29
N HIS A 61 -22.48 0.25 -20.99
CA HIS A 61 -23.40 1.09 -21.78
C HIS A 61 -24.29 1.96 -20.91
N ALA A 62 -24.61 1.50 -19.71
CA ALA A 62 -25.38 2.27 -18.74
C ALA A 62 -24.58 3.37 -18.05
N SER A 63 -23.26 3.41 -18.23
CA SER A 63 -22.37 4.34 -17.52
C SER A 63 -21.85 5.43 -18.47
N SER A 64 -22.15 6.68 -18.15
CA SER A 64 -21.62 7.88 -18.82
C SER A 64 -20.99 8.82 -17.80
N TRP A 65 -20.11 9.68 -18.24
CA TRP A 65 -19.54 10.73 -17.40
C TRP A 65 -19.60 12.08 -18.11
N SER A 66 -19.65 13.12 -17.33
CA SER A 66 -19.62 14.50 -17.82
C SER A 66 -18.74 15.35 -16.91
N LEU A 67 -18.16 16.37 -17.48
CA LEU A 67 -17.38 17.37 -16.78
C LEU A 67 -17.96 18.73 -17.11
N ASP A 68 -18.26 19.48 -16.07
CA ASP A 68 -18.80 20.82 -16.21
C ASP A 68 -17.65 21.86 -16.26
N GLU A 69 -17.91 23.01 -16.84
CA GLU A 69 -16.96 24.15 -16.87
C GLU A 69 -16.59 24.64 -15.47
N SER A 70 -17.46 24.41 -14.49
CA SER A 70 -17.18 24.66 -13.07
C SER A 70 -16.17 23.71 -12.41
N GLY A 71 -15.62 22.72 -13.16
CA GLY A 71 -14.74 21.68 -12.62
C GLY A 71 -15.49 20.65 -11.78
N THR A 72 -16.79 20.47 -12.01
CA THR A 72 -17.58 19.42 -11.37
C THR A 72 -17.65 18.19 -12.27
N PHE A 73 -17.08 17.10 -11.80
CA PHE A 73 -17.15 15.79 -12.43
C PHE A 73 -18.44 15.08 -12.01
N CYS A 74 -19.21 14.58 -12.97
CA CYS A 74 -20.42 13.79 -12.75
C CYS A 74 -20.30 12.43 -13.43
N LEU A 75 -20.52 11.37 -12.65
CA LEU A 75 -20.67 10.01 -13.16
C LEU A 75 -22.16 9.65 -13.13
N HIS A 76 -22.69 9.35 -14.29
CA HIS A 76 -24.09 8.93 -14.47
C HIS A 76 -24.15 7.44 -14.68
N TRP A 77 -25.02 6.79 -13.94
CA TRP A 77 -25.34 5.38 -14.13
C TRP A 77 -26.83 5.23 -14.36
N LYS A 78 -27.21 4.81 -15.56
CA LYS A 78 -28.59 4.73 -16.03
C LYS A 78 -28.87 3.30 -16.48
N LEU A 79 -29.23 2.40 -15.56
CA LEU A 79 -29.67 1.04 -15.89
C LEU A 79 -31.16 0.86 -15.58
N LEU A 80 -31.47 0.37 -14.39
CA LEU A 80 -32.83 0.27 -13.85
C LEU A 80 -33.17 1.48 -12.99
N PHE A 81 -32.17 1.99 -12.31
CA PHE A 81 -32.25 3.20 -11.50
C PHE A 81 -31.18 4.19 -12.00
N ARG A 82 -31.50 5.47 -11.89
CA ARG A 82 -30.53 6.53 -12.16
C ARG A 82 -29.78 6.82 -10.88
N PHE A 83 -28.47 6.68 -10.94
CA PHE A 83 -27.56 7.02 -9.86
C PHE A 83 -26.50 7.98 -10.39
N ASP A 84 -26.49 9.20 -9.84
CA ASP A 84 -25.54 10.23 -10.21
C ASP A 84 -24.56 10.45 -9.04
N ARG A 85 -23.28 10.40 -9.36
CA ARG A 85 -22.24 10.69 -8.38
C ARG A 85 -21.41 11.87 -8.84
N THR A 86 -21.41 12.94 -8.05
CA THR A 86 -20.71 14.16 -8.34
C THR A 86 -19.47 14.30 -7.48
N VAL A 87 -18.38 14.78 -8.09
CA VAL A 87 -17.13 15.13 -7.39
C VAL A 87 -16.68 16.50 -7.89
N ARG A 88 -16.64 17.47 -6.99
CA ARG A 88 -16.15 18.82 -7.32
C ARG A 88 -14.62 18.84 -7.25
N GLY A 89 -13.96 19.54 -8.18
CA GLY A 89 -12.52 19.72 -8.14
C GLY A 89 -12.03 20.31 -6.82
N ALA A 90 -12.81 21.21 -6.21
CA ALA A 90 -12.50 21.79 -4.89
C ALA A 90 -12.45 20.74 -3.78
N SER A 91 -13.33 19.72 -3.82
CA SER A 91 -13.39 18.63 -2.83
C SER A 91 -12.48 17.44 -3.15
N LEU A 92 -11.55 17.57 -4.11
CA LEU A 92 -10.62 16.53 -4.49
C LEU A 92 -9.31 16.67 -3.72
N ALA A 93 -8.89 15.64 -3.01
CA ALA A 93 -7.59 15.61 -2.32
C ALA A 93 -6.46 15.19 -3.25
N ALA A 94 -6.70 14.18 -4.09
CA ALA A 94 -5.72 13.65 -5.01
C ALA A 94 -6.37 13.00 -6.24
N LEU A 95 -5.59 12.87 -7.30
CA LEU A 95 -5.94 12.18 -8.53
C LEU A 95 -4.78 11.31 -8.96
N THR A 96 -5.05 10.06 -9.35
CA THR A 96 -4.04 9.18 -9.94
C THR A 96 -4.45 8.71 -11.33
N ILE A 97 -3.50 8.73 -12.27
CA ILE A 97 -3.65 8.15 -13.60
C ILE A 97 -2.66 7.00 -13.72
N GLU A 98 -3.16 5.81 -13.93
CA GLU A 98 -2.33 4.62 -14.09
C GLU A 98 -2.56 4.01 -15.48
N ARG A 99 -1.45 3.64 -16.13
CA ARG A 99 -1.44 2.99 -17.44
C ARG A 99 -0.54 1.77 -17.42
N PRO A 100 -0.99 0.66 -16.83
CA PRO A 100 -0.33 -0.63 -16.97
C PRO A 100 -0.15 -0.98 -18.47
N PHE A 101 0.84 -1.80 -18.79
CA PHE A 101 1.17 -2.10 -20.18
C PHE A 101 -0.04 -2.55 -21.02
N TYR A 102 -0.91 -3.37 -20.45
CA TYR A 102 -2.11 -3.86 -21.11
C TYR A 102 -3.20 -2.78 -21.32
N TYR A 103 -3.28 -1.75 -20.46
CA TYR A 103 -4.09 -0.56 -20.70
C TYR A 103 -3.54 0.28 -21.84
N ARG A 104 -2.22 0.35 -21.96
CA ARG A 104 -1.55 1.12 -23.04
C ARG A 104 -1.82 0.52 -24.40
N LEU A 105 -1.81 -0.82 -24.53
CA LEU A 105 -2.16 -1.53 -25.75
C LEU A 105 -3.60 -1.21 -26.19
N ALA A 106 -4.52 -1.07 -25.24
CA ALA A 106 -5.91 -0.72 -25.53
C ALA A 106 -6.18 0.78 -25.66
N GLY A 107 -5.16 1.66 -25.54
CA GLY A 107 -5.35 3.11 -25.57
C GLY A 107 -6.10 3.66 -24.33
N ALA A 108 -6.21 2.86 -23.27
CA ALA A 108 -6.94 3.16 -22.06
C ALA A 108 -6.06 3.75 -20.95
N SER A 109 -6.69 4.38 -19.97
CA SER A 109 -6.07 4.87 -18.74
C SER A 109 -7.02 4.64 -17.58
N ARG A 110 -6.50 4.21 -16.44
CA ARG A 110 -7.25 4.11 -15.19
C ARG A 110 -7.06 5.41 -14.41
N VAL A 111 -8.13 6.13 -14.18
CA VAL A 111 -8.16 7.35 -13.38
C VAL A 111 -8.83 7.04 -12.06
N THR A 112 -8.21 7.41 -10.96
CA THR A 112 -8.81 7.30 -9.62
C THR A 112 -8.85 8.68 -8.99
N LEU A 113 -10.06 9.10 -8.60
CA LEU A 113 -10.32 10.34 -7.90
C LEU A 113 -10.46 10.03 -6.41
N TYR A 114 -9.80 10.82 -5.59
CA TYR A 114 -9.79 10.69 -4.12
C TYR A 114 -10.43 11.94 -3.51
N PRO A 115 -11.76 11.92 -3.22
CA PRO A 115 -12.41 13.03 -2.55
C PRO A 115 -11.91 13.20 -1.13
N VAL A 116 -11.95 14.44 -0.63
CA VAL A 116 -11.60 14.78 0.75
C VAL A 116 -12.59 14.13 1.72
N GLY A 117 -12.08 13.58 2.83
CA GLY A 117 -12.91 13.00 3.90
C GLY A 117 -13.56 11.65 3.59
N GLU A 118 -13.56 11.20 2.35
CA GLU A 118 -14.15 9.90 1.99
C GLU A 118 -13.22 8.72 2.21
N PRO A 119 -13.73 7.58 2.72
CA PRO A 119 -12.95 6.37 2.88
C PRO A 119 -12.52 5.78 1.53
N LYS A 120 -11.42 4.99 1.53
CA LYS A 120 -10.87 4.36 0.32
C LYS A 120 -11.91 3.56 -0.49
N GLN A 121 -12.91 3.01 0.15
CA GLN A 121 -13.99 2.25 -0.51
C GLN A 121 -14.87 3.13 -1.40
N ARG A 122 -14.92 4.43 -1.14
CA ARG A 122 -15.71 5.41 -1.90
C ARG A 122 -14.89 6.18 -2.94
N THR A 123 -13.63 5.80 -3.17
CA THR A 123 -12.84 6.38 -4.26
C THR A 123 -13.48 6.03 -5.61
N LEU A 124 -13.48 7.00 -6.50
CA LEU A 124 -14.05 6.84 -7.82
C LEU A 124 -12.94 6.42 -8.80
N THR A 125 -13.02 5.19 -9.29
CA THR A 125 -12.07 4.70 -10.28
C THR A 125 -12.76 4.50 -11.62
N LEU A 126 -12.21 5.12 -12.66
CA LEU A 126 -12.74 5.17 -14.01
C LEU A 126 -11.73 4.56 -14.98
N CYS A 127 -12.23 4.03 -16.09
CA CYS A 127 -11.40 3.67 -17.24
C CYS A 127 -11.78 4.60 -18.40
N LEU A 128 -10.85 5.46 -18.80
CA LEU A 128 -11.05 6.49 -19.80
C LEU A 128 -10.06 6.31 -20.95
N ARG A 129 -10.33 6.95 -22.10
CA ARG A 129 -9.32 7.10 -23.15
C ARG A 129 -8.17 7.96 -22.63
N ARG A 130 -6.99 7.79 -23.20
CA ARG A 130 -5.79 8.54 -22.78
C ARG A 130 -6.01 10.04 -22.81
N ALA A 131 -6.58 10.58 -23.91
CA ALA A 131 -6.84 12.00 -24.04
C ALA A 131 -7.83 12.52 -22.99
N ASP A 132 -8.94 11.79 -22.79
CA ASP A 132 -9.97 12.16 -21.83
C ASP A 132 -9.44 12.15 -20.39
N ALA A 133 -8.59 11.15 -20.07
CA ALA A 133 -7.96 11.04 -18.75
C ALA A 133 -7.02 12.23 -18.45
N GLN A 134 -6.25 12.67 -19.46
CA GLN A 134 -5.36 13.81 -19.31
C GLN A 134 -6.16 15.12 -19.21
N HIS A 135 -7.14 15.31 -20.10
CA HIS A 135 -8.02 16.47 -20.08
C HIS A 135 -8.76 16.61 -18.74
N LEU A 136 -9.29 15.50 -18.21
CA LEU A 136 -9.93 15.47 -16.89
C LEU A 136 -8.95 15.89 -15.77
N ALA A 137 -7.72 15.39 -15.81
CA ALA A 137 -6.71 15.73 -14.81
C ALA A 137 -6.30 17.20 -14.89
N ASP A 138 -6.15 17.73 -16.11
CA ASP A 138 -5.72 19.11 -16.31
C ASP A 138 -6.84 20.12 -15.97
N GLN A 139 -8.11 19.71 -16.09
CA GLN A 139 -9.23 20.55 -15.62
C GLN A 139 -9.45 20.49 -14.12
N LEU A 140 -9.33 19.30 -13.50
CA LEU A 140 -9.56 19.16 -12.05
C LEU A 140 -8.37 19.63 -11.22
N LEU A 141 -7.14 19.39 -11.70
CA LEU A 141 -5.88 19.72 -11.02
C LEU A 141 -4.86 20.22 -12.09
N PRO A 142 -4.99 21.49 -12.55
CA PRO A 142 -4.09 22.05 -13.54
C PRO A 142 -2.67 22.19 -13.01
N ILE A 143 -1.65 21.82 -13.81
CA ILE A 143 -0.24 21.99 -13.43
C ILE A 143 0.25 23.33 -13.95
N GLU A 144 0.41 24.30 -13.06
CA GLU A 144 0.92 25.64 -13.40
C GLU A 144 2.39 25.76 -12.99
N ALA A 145 3.24 26.16 -13.93
CA ALA A 145 4.67 26.51 -13.73
C ALA A 145 5.40 25.65 -12.68
N PRO A 146 5.54 24.32 -12.90
CA PRO A 146 6.06 23.41 -11.89
C PRO A 146 7.57 23.57 -11.71
N SER A 147 8.04 23.57 -10.45
CA SER A 147 9.42 23.22 -10.17
C SER A 147 9.59 21.71 -10.37
N LEU A 148 10.53 21.30 -11.20
CA LEU A 148 10.69 19.90 -11.61
C LEU A 148 11.96 19.32 -11.01
N HIS A 149 11.81 18.30 -10.17
CA HIS A 149 12.92 17.51 -9.65
C HIS A 149 13.00 16.15 -10.36
N ARG A 150 14.18 15.86 -10.95
CA ARG A 150 14.49 14.57 -11.58
C ARG A 150 15.54 13.83 -10.75
N PRO A 151 15.21 12.71 -10.11
CA PRO A 151 16.18 11.94 -9.34
C PRO A 151 17.34 11.48 -10.20
N LYS A 152 18.56 11.74 -9.74
CA LYS A 152 19.80 11.34 -10.44
C LYS A 152 20.24 9.95 -9.95
N GLY A 153 21.00 9.23 -10.74
CA GLY A 153 21.66 7.95 -10.49
C GLY A 153 21.39 7.28 -9.14
N GLY A 154 22.10 7.68 -8.08
CA GLY A 154 21.98 7.08 -6.76
C GLY A 154 20.64 7.35 -6.04
N GLU A 155 19.94 8.44 -6.32
CA GLU A 155 18.59 8.70 -5.79
C GLU A 155 17.57 7.80 -6.47
N ARG A 156 17.69 7.64 -7.79
CA ARG A 156 16.83 6.74 -8.56
C ARG A 156 17.00 5.29 -8.15
N ALA A 157 18.25 4.85 -7.92
CA ALA A 157 18.52 3.53 -7.38
C ALA A 157 17.90 3.35 -5.98
N ALA A 158 18.01 4.36 -5.12
CA ALA A 158 17.41 4.35 -3.80
C ALA A 158 15.87 4.35 -3.88
N LEU A 159 15.25 5.12 -4.78
CA LEU A 159 13.82 5.08 -5.05
C LEU A 159 13.37 3.67 -5.44
N GLY A 160 14.06 3.01 -6.37
CA GLY A 160 13.78 1.65 -6.78
C GLY A 160 13.90 0.64 -5.64
N LEU A 161 14.97 0.73 -4.85
CA LEU A 161 15.22 -0.19 -3.73
C LEU A 161 14.25 0.02 -2.56
N LEU A 162 13.94 1.28 -2.23
CA LEU A 162 13.12 1.63 -1.07
C LEU A 162 11.62 1.70 -1.38
N GLY A 163 11.25 1.76 -2.66
CA GLY A 163 9.86 1.69 -3.12
C GLY A 163 9.30 0.27 -3.24
N ALA A 164 10.14 -0.76 -3.06
CA ALA A 164 9.71 -2.15 -3.15
C ALA A 164 8.76 -2.52 -2.00
N ASN A 165 7.46 -2.33 -2.22
CA ASN A 165 6.40 -2.66 -1.26
C ASN A 165 5.53 -3.81 -1.76
N SER A 166 5.24 -4.73 -0.84
CA SER A 166 4.23 -5.79 -0.87
C SER A 166 4.20 -6.72 -2.08
N LEU A 167 4.86 -7.85 -1.88
CA LEU A 167 4.69 -9.08 -2.67
C LEU A 167 3.70 -10.06 -2.03
N SER A 168 2.97 -9.62 -1.00
CA SER A 168 2.03 -10.50 -0.29
C SER A 168 1.02 -11.16 -1.22
N THR A 169 0.51 -10.41 -2.19
CA THR A 169 -0.47 -10.94 -3.17
C THR A 169 0.17 -11.96 -4.12
N LEU A 170 1.38 -11.69 -4.59
CA LEU A 170 2.12 -12.61 -5.45
C LEU A 170 2.59 -13.84 -4.67
N ALA A 171 3.02 -13.65 -3.42
CA ALA A 171 3.39 -14.76 -2.54
C ALA A 171 2.20 -15.68 -2.26
N LEU A 172 1.03 -15.11 -1.94
CA LEU A 172 -0.20 -15.89 -1.75
C LEU A 172 -0.62 -16.60 -3.04
N PHE A 173 -0.50 -15.94 -4.19
CA PHE A 173 -0.81 -16.55 -5.49
C PHE A 173 0.12 -17.73 -5.80
N LEU A 174 1.43 -17.56 -5.62
CA LEU A 174 2.41 -18.64 -5.83
C LEU A 174 2.25 -19.78 -4.83
N LEU A 175 1.93 -19.47 -3.56
CA LEU A 175 1.62 -20.50 -2.56
C LEU A 175 0.32 -21.25 -2.90
N ALA A 176 -0.72 -20.53 -3.36
CA ALA A 176 -1.96 -21.16 -3.81
C ALA A 176 -1.72 -22.08 -5.01
N ILE A 177 -0.92 -21.65 -6.00
CA ILE A 177 -0.50 -22.49 -7.12
C ILE A 177 0.19 -23.75 -6.59
N ARG A 178 1.12 -23.63 -5.65
CA ARG A 178 1.81 -24.78 -5.06
C ARG A 178 0.84 -25.73 -4.35
N GLN A 179 -0.16 -25.22 -3.66
CA GLN A 179 -1.09 -26.02 -2.86
C GLN A 179 -2.12 -26.79 -3.70
N THR A 180 -2.43 -26.29 -4.92
CA THR A 180 -3.38 -26.97 -5.84
C THR A 180 -2.76 -28.11 -6.63
N GLN A 181 -1.51 -28.46 -6.37
CA GLN A 181 -0.71 -29.30 -7.26
C GLN A 181 -0.44 -30.68 -6.69
N GLN A 182 -1.15 -31.67 -7.21
CA GLN A 182 -1.03 -33.08 -6.85
C GLN A 182 -0.19 -33.94 -7.86
N GLY A 183 0.90 -33.35 -8.40
CA GLY A 183 1.76 -34.14 -9.31
C GLY A 183 3.19 -33.58 -9.39
N PRO A 184 4.22 -34.42 -9.20
CA PRO A 184 5.60 -33.96 -9.05
C PRO A 184 6.26 -33.40 -10.31
N ASP A 185 5.92 -33.92 -11.52
CA ASP A 185 6.80 -33.75 -12.68
C ASP A 185 6.66 -32.49 -13.53
N ARG A 186 5.62 -31.67 -13.33
CA ARG A 186 5.35 -30.53 -14.23
C ARG A 186 5.64 -29.17 -13.65
N TYR A 187 5.99 -29.12 -12.38
CA TYR A 187 6.21 -27.87 -11.64
C TYR A 187 7.67 -27.52 -11.48
N GLU A 188 8.56 -28.44 -11.82
CA GLU A 188 10.00 -28.20 -11.78
C GLU A 188 10.38 -26.99 -12.63
N LEU A 189 9.76 -26.80 -13.80
CA LEU A 189 10.04 -25.64 -14.67
C LEU A 189 9.60 -24.30 -14.05
N ALA A 190 8.41 -24.24 -13.42
CA ALA A 190 7.92 -23.00 -12.81
C ALA A 190 8.71 -22.61 -11.54
N PHE A 191 9.20 -23.62 -10.82
CA PHE A 191 10.00 -23.42 -9.60
C PHE A 191 11.48 -23.77 -9.77
N ALA A 192 11.93 -24.09 -10.98
CA ALA A 192 13.32 -24.48 -11.25
C ALA A 192 14.33 -23.46 -10.69
N GLN A 193 14.07 -22.17 -10.87
CA GLN A 193 14.94 -21.12 -10.34
C GLN A 193 14.91 -21.07 -8.81
N ILE A 194 13.73 -21.24 -8.21
CA ILE A 194 13.57 -21.27 -6.74
C ILE A 194 14.23 -22.53 -6.20
N ASN A 195 14.04 -23.66 -6.85
CA ASN A 195 14.65 -24.95 -6.46
C ASN A 195 16.18 -24.90 -6.62
N PHE A 196 16.69 -24.27 -7.67
CA PHE A 196 18.12 -24.03 -7.84
C PHE A 196 18.71 -23.22 -6.69
N LEU A 197 18.07 -22.08 -6.35
CA LEU A 197 18.49 -21.24 -5.22
C LEU A 197 18.35 -21.97 -3.88
N ALA A 198 17.27 -22.77 -3.73
CA ALA A 198 17.07 -23.60 -2.55
C ALA A 198 18.15 -24.68 -2.43
N GLY A 199 18.58 -25.28 -3.53
CA GLY A 199 19.68 -26.25 -3.57
C GLY A 199 21.02 -25.65 -3.12
N LEU A 200 21.30 -24.39 -3.48
CA LEU A 200 22.45 -23.66 -2.98
C LEU A 200 22.35 -23.40 -1.47
N ALA A 201 21.18 -22.97 -1.00
CA ALA A 201 20.94 -22.68 0.42
C ALA A 201 20.87 -23.96 1.28
N ALA A 202 20.49 -25.10 0.72
CA ALA A 202 20.39 -26.40 1.41
C ALA A 202 21.78 -26.95 1.87
N ARG A 203 22.86 -26.38 1.37
CA ARG A 203 24.23 -26.69 1.86
C ARG A 203 24.44 -26.22 3.30
N TRP A 204 23.67 -25.20 3.76
CA TRP A 204 23.84 -24.55 5.04
C TRP A 204 22.59 -24.64 5.92
N LEU A 205 21.43 -24.97 5.35
CA LEU A 205 20.14 -24.92 6.00
C LEU A 205 19.34 -26.20 5.73
N PRO A 206 18.44 -26.61 6.65
CA PRO A 206 17.48 -27.67 6.39
C PRO A 206 16.65 -27.34 5.12
N ALA A 207 16.30 -28.37 4.34
CA ALA A 207 15.68 -28.22 3.02
C ALA A 207 14.43 -27.30 3.01
N GLY A 208 13.57 -27.38 4.04
CA GLY A 208 12.40 -26.51 4.17
C GLY A 208 12.76 -25.03 4.38
N ALA A 209 13.77 -24.76 5.23
CA ALA A 209 14.25 -23.39 5.47
C ALA A 209 14.98 -22.83 4.24
N ALA A 210 15.77 -23.64 3.56
CA ALA A 210 16.45 -23.27 2.32
C ALA A 210 15.44 -22.90 1.23
N TRP A 211 14.36 -23.66 1.09
CA TRP A 211 13.31 -23.36 0.12
C TRP A 211 12.58 -22.05 0.46
N LEU A 212 12.21 -21.83 1.73
CA LEU A 212 11.56 -20.58 2.17
C LEU A 212 12.47 -19.37 1.94
N LEU A 213 13.77 -19.49 2.20
CA LEU A 213 14.73 -18.43 1.94
C LEU A 213 14.84 -18.10 0.45
N ALA A 214 14.98 -19.13 -0.39
CA ALA A 214 15.05 -18.99 -1.84
C ALA A 214 13.77 -18.38 -2.42
N PHE A 215 12.60 -18.84 -1.97
CA PHE A 215 11.30 -18.29 -2.35
C PHE A 215 11.16 -16.82 -1.96
N SER A 216 11.51 -16.48 -0.73
CA SER A 216 11.48 -15.09 -0.24
C SER A 216 12.45 -14.19 -1.02
N GLY A 217 13.65 -14.69 -1.32
CA GLY A 217 14.66 -13.98 -2.12
C GLY A 217 14.20 -13.75 -3.56
N PHE A 218 13.59 -14.74 -4.18
CA PHE A 218 13.00 -14.61 -5.52
C PHE A 218 11.90 -13.56 -5.58
N LEU A 219 10.98 -13.60 -4.60
CA LEU A 219 9.93 -12.59 -4.48
C LEU A 219 10.49 -11.18 -4.27
N LEU A 220 11.51 -11.06 -3.42
CA LEU A 220 12.19 -9.78 -3.20
C LEU A 220 12.82 -9.27 -4.51
N GLY A 221 13.48 -10.14 -5.26
CA GLY A 221 14.08 -9.82 -6.56
C GLY A 221 13.05 -9.30 -7.56
N LEU A 222 11.90 -9.97 -7.68
CA LEU A 222 10.79 -9.52 -8.53
C LEU A 222 10.23 -8.17 -8.10
N SER A 223 10.10 -7.92 -6.78
CA SER A 223 9.64 -6.64 -6.25
C SER A 223 10.61 -5.50 -6.58
N LEU A 224 11.88 -5.75 -6.40
CA LEU A 224 12.92 -4.80 -6.74
C LEU A 224 12.90 -4.49 -8.24
N LEU A 225 12.83 -5.53 -9.09
CA LEU A 225 12.74 -5.35 -10.53
C LEU A 225 11.53 -4.49 -10.93
N ARG A 226 10.35 -4.82 -10.39
CA ARG A 226 9.14 -4.02 -10.62
C ARG A 226 9.34 -2.57 -10.19
N SER A 227 9.88 -2.34 -9.00
CA SER A 227 10.12 -1.00 -8.47
C SER A 227 11.12 -0.21 -9.33
N PHE A 228 12.21 -0.85 -9.79
CA PHE A 228 13.16 -0.22 -10.71
C PHE A 228 12.49 0.16 -12.04
N VAL A 229 11.66 -0.70 -12.60
CA VAL A 229 10.91 -0.42 -13.84
C VAL A 229 9.95 0.76 -13.64
N GLN A 230 9.33 0.89 -12.47
CA GLN A 230 8.45 2.00 -12.13
C GLN A 230 9.20 3.33 -11.90
N THR A 231 10.48 3.29 -11.51
CA THR A 231 11.31 4.51 -11.34
C THR A 231 11.95 5.01 -12.63
N VAL A 232 11.74 4.32 -13.76
CA VAL A 232 12.20 4.81 -15.08
C VAL A 232 11.43 6.08 -15.46
N HIS A 233 12.15 7.13 -15.89
CA HIS A 233 11.59 8.46 -16.18
C HIS A 233 10.77 9.05 -15.02
N TYR A 234 11.21 8.78 -13.79
CA TYR A 234 10.56 9.32 -12.60
C TYR A 234 10.86 10.81 -12.47
N GLU A 235 9.80 11.58 -12.29
CA GLU A 235 9.84 13.03 -12.07
C GLU A 235 8.87 13.40 -10.94
N VAL A 236 9.29 14.34 -10.13
CA VAL A 236 8.48 14.96 -9.09
C VAL A 236 8.36 16.44 -9.40
N TRP A 237 7.18 16.98 -9.26
CA TRP A 237 6.97 18.43 -9.39
C TRP A 237 6.24 18.97 -8.18
N HIS A 238 6.51 20.24 -7.92
CA HIS A 238 5.84 21.03 -6.89
C HIS A 238 5.39 22.35 -7.50
N THR A 239 4.16 22.77 -7.20
CA THR A 239 3.60 24.09 -7.48
C THR A 239 3.10 24.68 -6.16
N SER A 240 2.67 25.94 -6.17
CA SER A 240 2.08 26.59 -4.97
C SER A 240 0.85 25.86 -4.42
N THR A 241 0.11 25.13 -5.27
CA THR A 241 -1.17 24.51 -4.92
C THR A 241 -1.16 23.01 -4.87
N GLN A 242 -0.15 22.38 -5.49
CA GLN A 242 -0.11 20.92 -5.61
C GLN A 242 1.29 20.36 -5.73
N ILE A 243 1.42 19.09 -5.35
CA ILE A 243 2.61 18.28 -5.54
C ILE A 243 2.24 17.02 -6.30
N GLY A 244 3.14 16.54 -7.14
CA GLY A 244 2.86 15.32 -7.87
C GLY A 244 4.09 14.58 -8.31
N SER A 245 3.87 13.37 -8.79
CA SER A 245 4.91 12.52 -9.36
C SER A 245 4.39 11.77 -10.57
N ARG A 246 5.28 11.52 -11.52
CA ARG A 246 5.00 10.66 -12.67
C ARG A 246 6.22 9.82 -13.00
N GLY A 247 5.99 8.66 -13.58
CA GLY A 247 7.07 7.79 -13.98
C GLY A 247 6.58 6.47 -14.55
N GLY A 248 7.52 5.53 -14.71
CA GLY A 248 7.28 4.17 -15.18
C GLY A 248 7.54 4.00 -16.68
N TRP A 249 8.17 2.88 -17.00
CA TRP A 249 8.41 2.45 -18.37
C TRP A 249 7.32 1.49 -18.85
N LEU A 250 7.13 0.40 -18.13
CA LEU A 250 6.09 -0.60 -18.42
C LEU A 250 4.73 -0.12 -17.95
N ASP A 251 4.66 0.20 -16.66
CA ASP A 251 3.47 0.71 -15.98
C ASP A 251 3.65 2.19 -15.72
N ARG A 252 3.09 3.03 -16.58
CA ARG A 252 3.14 4.49 -16.39
C ARG A 252 2.12 4.90 -15.35
N PHE A 253 2.54 5.80 -14.49
CA PHE A 253 1.67 6.40 -13.50
C PHE A 253 1.92 7.90 -13.38
N GLU A 254 0.89 8.60 -12.96
CA GLU A 254 0.91 10.01 -12.59
C GLU A 254 0.03 10.17 -11.35
N CYS A 255 0.55 10.86 -10.35
CA CYS A 255 -0.18 11.15 -9.11
C CYS A 255 -0.12 12.66 -8.90
N ARG A 256 -1.28 13.29 -8.74
CA ARG A 256 -1.43 14.72 -8.40
C ARG A 256 -2.11 14.82 -7.06
N VAL A 257 -1.55 15.60 -6.17
CA VAL A 257 -2.02 15.79 -4.79
C VAL A 257 -2.10 17.29 -4.52
N LYS A 258 -3.21 17.76 -3.98
CA LYS A 258 -3.33 19.12 -3.50
C LYS A 258 -2.50 19.34 -2.23
N SER A 259 -1.70 20.39 -2.18
CA SER A 259 -0.81 20.68 -1.05
C SER A 259 -1.60 20.95 0.25
N ASP A 260 -2.72 21.66 0.16
CA ASP A 260 -3.63 21.95 1.28
C ASP A 260 -4.39 20.72 1.82
N GLN A 261 -4.46 19.65 1.05
CA GLN A 261 -5.15 18.40 1.39
C GLN A 261 -4.22 17.26 1.82
N ILE A 262 -2.93 17.55 1.97
CA ILE A 262 -1.98 16.56 2.47
C ILE A 262 -2.25 16.35 3.97
N SER A 263 -2.70 15.14 4.30
CA SER A 263 -2.96 14.76 5.69
C SER A 263 -1.68 14.61 6.49
N PHE A 264 -0.67 13.97 5.91
CA PHE A 264 0.65 13.80 6.52
C PHE A 264 1.73 13.38 5.52
N ALA A 265 2.96 13.70 5.86
CA ALA A 265 4.17 13.18 5.23
C ALA A 265 4.80 12.07 6.10
N ASP A 266 5.06 10.91 5.51
CA ASP A 266 5.58 9.72 6.19
C ASP A 266 7.00 9.39 5.68
N VAL A 267 7.99 9.50 6.55
CA VAL A 267 9.35 9.06 6.28
C VAL A 267 9.52 7.64 6.80
N ARG A 268 9.72 6.69 5.89
CA ARG A 268 9.82 5.27 6.22
C ARG A 268 11.26 4.82 6.35
N LEU A 269 11.67 4.56 7.56
CA LEU A 269 13.04 4.15 7.89
C LEU A 269 13.12 2.61 7.93
N SER A 270 13.30 1.98 6.78
CA SER A 270 13.61 0.54 6.69
C SER A 270 15.05 0.27 7.13
N PRO A 271 15.43 -0.98 7.44
CA PRO A 271 16.83 -1.34 7.67
C PRO A 271 17.75 -0.94 6.52
N PHE A 272 17.31 -1.14 5.27
CA PHE A 272 18.04 -0.72 4.07
C PHE A 272 18.15 0.80 3.95
N ALA A 273 17.09 1.55 4.25
CA ALA A 273 17.11 3.00 4.27
C ALA A 273 18.17 3.53 5.27
N ARG A 274 18.23 2.91 6.45
CA ARG A 274 19.23 3.26 7.49
C ARG A 274 20.66 2.95 7.05
N LEU A 275 20.86 1.79 6.43
CA LEU A 275 22.17 1.38 5.91
C LEU A 275 22.65 2.35 4.81
N MET A 276 21.78 2.72 3.90
CA MET A 276 22.09 3.63 2.80
C MET A 276 22.08 5.11 3.22
N ARG A 277 21.65 5.43 4.44
CA ARG A 277 21.41 6.81 4.92
C ARG A 277 20.54 7.64 3.96
N ARG A 278 19.51 6.99 3.38
CA ARG A 278 18.58 7.61 2.46
C ARG A 278 17.14 7.40 2.94
N TRP A 279 16.40 8.50 3.00
CA TRP A 279 15.10 8.56 3.63
C TRP A 279 14.00 8.72 2.56
N PRO A 280 13.21 7.67 2.29
CA PRO A 280 12.07 7.76 1.40
C PRO A 280 10.92 8.49 2.08
N VAL A 281 10.32 9.43 1.36
CA VAL A 281 9.19 10.25 1.80
C VAL A 281 7.95 9.85 1.03
N PHE A 282 6.89 9.55 1.75
CA PHE A 282 5.57 9.25 1.21
C PHE A 282 4.60 10.33 1.66
N VAL A 283 3.70 10.73 0.78
CA VAL A 283 2.67 11.74 1.09
C VAL A 283 1.32 11.07 1.01
N THR A 284 0.48 11.31 2.01
CA THR A 284 -0.89 10.81 2.07
C THR A 284 -1.84 11.99 2.08
N ALA A 285 -2.79 11.99 1.14
CA ALA A 285 -3.85 12.99 1.05
C ALA A 285 -5.22 12.31 0.97
N GLY A 286 -6.06 12.56 1.95
CA GLY A 286 -7.31 11.81 2.09
C GLY A 286 -7.05 10.30 2.12
N SER A 287 -7.71 9.54 1.26
CA SER A 287 -7.50 8.08 1.13
C SER A 287 -6.41 7.69 0.12
N CYS A 288 -5.76 8.67 -0.53
CA CYS A 288 -4.65 8.43 -1.45
C CYS A 288 -3.35 8.21 -0.68
N SER A 289 -2.79 7.01 -0.80
CA SER A 289 -1.47 6.66 -0.27
C SER A 289 -0.67 5.99 -1.38
N PRO A 290 0.23 6.70 -2.06
CA PRO A 290 1.03 6.15 -3.15
C PRO A 290 1.88 4.95 -2.71
N GLU A 291 2.06 3.99 -3.61
CA GLU A 291 2.91 2.82 -3.37
C GLU A 291 4.40 3.19 -3.40
N LEU A 292 4.78 4.11 -4.28
CA LEU A 292 6.15 4.59 -4.40
C LEU A 292 6.39 5.82 -3.52
N PRO A 293 7.61 5.99 -2.98
CA PRO A 293 7.96 7.23 -2.32
C PRO A 293 7.93 8.40 -3.31
N LEU A 294 7.48 9.55 -2.83
CA LEU A 294 7.44 10.77 -3.63
C LEU A 294 8.87 11.19 -4.02
N PHE A 295 9.77 11.17 -3.06
CA PHE A 295 11.21 11.40 -3.29
C PHE A 295 12.04 10.70 -2.19
N VAL A 296 13.36 10.68 -2.38
CA VAL A 296 14.32 10.18 -1.38
C VAL A 296 15.36 11.25 -1.16
N TYR A 297 15.59 11.61 0.10
CA TYR A 297 16.66 12.55 0.45
C TYR A 297 17.74 11.87 1.27
N ARG A 298 18.92 12.47 1.31
CA ARG A 298 20.05 11.96 2.09
C ARG A 298 19.98 12.48 3.54
N SER A 299 20.36 11.62 4.48
CA SER A 299 20.47 12.03 5.88
C SER A 299 21.43 13.21 6.04
N GLY A 300 20.94 14.30 6.64
CA GLY A 300 21.69 15.55 6.78
C GLY A 300 21.55 16.53 5.62
N GLU A 301 20.94 16.14 4.50
CA GLU A 301 20.69 17.00 3.34
C GLU A 301 19.17 17.22 3.19
N GLU A 302 18.60 18.06 4.03
CA GLU A 302 17.14 18.31 4.05
C GLU A 302 16.68 19.36 3.02
N ALA A 303 17.58 19.86 2.16
CA ALA A 303 17.25 20.91 1.20
C ALA A 303 16.11 20.49 0.28
N LEU A 304 16.17 19.29 -0.29
CA LEU A 304 15.12 18.73 -1.14
C LEU A 304 13.77 18.57 -0.42
N PHE A 305 13.80 18.18 0.86
CA PHE A 305 12.59 18.07 1.66
C PHE A 305 11.94 19.45 1.88
N ARG A 306 12.74 20.46 2.16
CA ARG A 306 12.26 21.84 2.34
C ARG A 306 11.77 22.49 1.05
N GLU A 307 12.36 22.10 -0.07
CA GLU A 307 11.94 22.56 -1.40
C GLU A 307 10.60 21.98 -1.81
N LEU A 308 10.43 20.66 -1.67
CA LEU A 308 9.23 19.95 -2.13
C LEU A 308 8.08 19.97 -1.12
N LEU A 309 8.37 20.02 0.18
CA LEU A 309 7.39 20.02 1.26
C LEU A 309 7.72 21.13 2.29
N PRO A 310 7.66 22.41 1.90
CA PRO A 310 8.08 23.52 2.75
C PRO A 310 7.24 23.67 4.04
N GLU A 311 5.99 23.22 3.99
CA GLU A 311 5.05 23.28 5.10
C GLU A 311 5.34 22.22 6.18
N PHE A 312 6.02 21.11 5.80
CA PHE A 312 6.36 20.03 6.73
C PHE A 312 7.78 20.22 7.26
N ARG A 313 7.95 20.16 8.57
CA ARG A 313 9.28 20.16 9.20
C ARG A 313 9.59 18.81 9.76
N MET A 314 10.74 18.28 9.37
CA MET A 314 11.26 17.06 9.97
C MET A 314 11.76 17.32 11.39
N PRO A 315 11.58 16.39 12.32
CA PRO A 315 12.26 16.44 13.59
C PRO A 315 13.78 16.35 13.36
N PRO A 316 14.57 17.10 14.14
CA PRO A 316 16.04 17.17 13.95
C PRO A 316 16.73 15.81 14.09
N ASP A 317 16.18 14.91 14.88
CA ASP A 317 16.67 13.55 15.04
C ASP A 317 15.56 12.51 14.83
N LEU A 318 15.54 11.90 13.63
CA LEU A 318 14.58 10.84 13.27
C LEU A 318 14.79 9.55 14.08
N LEU A 319 15.95 9.34 14.64
CA LEU A 319 16.34 8.14 15.38
C LEU A 319 16.42 8.36 16.88
N ALA A 320 16.11 9.57 17.39
CA ALA A 320 16.14 9.87 18.81
C ALA A 320 15.36 8.83 19.63
N ARG A 321 15.91 8.47 20.77
CA ARG A 321 15.25 7.54 21.70
C ARG A 321 14.22 8.29 22.53
N THR A 322 13.08 7.64 22.78
CA THR A 322 12.09 8.13 23.75
C THR A 322 12.52 7.69 25.14
N GLU A 323 12.46 8.62 26.07
CA GLU A 323 12.64 8.32 27.48
C GLU A 323 11.43 7.57 28.04
N GLN A 324 11.67 6.76 29.06
CA GLN A 324 10.66 6.06 29.88
C GLN A 324 9.59 5.28 29.11
N ARG A 325 9.83 4.00 28.87
CA ARG A 325 8.81 3.06 28.37
C ARG A 325 8.50 1.99 29.41
N SER A 326 7.23 1.67 29.56
CA SER A 326 6.77 0.58 30.42
C SER A 326 6.80 -0.77 29.69
N LEU A 327 7.09 -1.84 30.42
CA LEU A 327 7.03 -3.23 29.91
C LEU A 327 5.65 -3.61 29.38
N ILE A 328 4.59 -2.94 29.80
CA ILE A 328 3.23 -3.08 29.28
C ILE A 328 3.17 -2.88 27.75
N PHE A 329 4.13 -2.17 27.18
CA PHE A 329 4.27 -2.02 25.71
C PHE A 329 4.35 -3.38 25.00
N PHE A 330 4.92 -4.39 25.66
CA PHE A 330 5.07 -5.74 25.10
C PHE A 330 3.86 -6.64 25.31
N ALA A 331 2.96 -6.31 26.23
CA ALA A 331 1.84 -7.17 26.60
C ALA A 331 1.01 -7.67 25.40
N PRO A 332 0.65 -6.84 24.39
CA PRO A 332 -0.16 -7.29 23.26
C PRO A 332 0.48 -8.38 22.39
N ALA A 333 1.81 -8.45 22.36
CA ALA A 333 2.55 -9.45 21.58
C ALA A 333 3.17 -10.52 22.49
N GLY A 334 3.63 -10.14 23.67
CA GLY A 334 4.34 -11.00 24.61
C GLY A 334 3.45 -12.06 25.26
N ILE A 335 2.22 -11.70 25.65
CA ILE A 335 1.29 -12.65 26.26
C ILE A 335 0.90 -13.76 25.27
N PRO A 336 0.42 -13.45 24.05
CA PRO A 336 0.14 -14.49 23.06
C PRO A 336 1.37 -15.31 22.67
N PHE A 337 2.56 -14.67 22.58
CA PHE A 337 3.81 -15.37 22.32
C PHE A 337 4.13 -16.40 23.41
N ALA A 338 4.09 -16.00 24.68
CA ALA A 338 4.38 -16.88 25.80
C ALA A 338 3.38 -18.06 25.86
N LEU A 339 2.10 -17.79 25.62
CA LEU A 339 1.07 -18.82 25.57
C LEU A 339 1.31 -19.82 24.42
N CYS A 340 1.55 -19.32 23.19
CA CYS A 340 1.83 -20.17 22.04
C CYS A 340 3.12 -20.97 22.23
N LEU A 341 4.16 -20.37 22.80
CA LEU A 341 5.41 -21.05 23.10
C LEU A 341 5.21 -22.19 24.10
N LEU A 342 4.47 -21.93 25.19
CA LEU A 342 4.13 -22.94 26.18
C LEU A 342 3.36 -24.11 25.55
N LEU A 343 2.33 -23.80 24.75
CA LEU A 343 1.54 -24.82 24.04
C LEU A 343 2.40 -25.63 23.06
N THR A 344 3.32 -25.00 22.37
CA THR A 344 4.26 -25.68 21.45
C THR A 344 5.19 -26.61 22.21
N LEU A 345 5.72 -26.17 23.38
CA LEU A 345 6.58 -27.01 24.20
C LEU A 345 5.82 -28.20 24.79
N VAL A 346 4.60 -27.98 25.31
CA VAL A 346 3.74 -29.06 25.83
C VAL A 346 3.37 -30.03 24.70
N SER A 347 3.03 -29.53 23.52
CA SER A 347 2.68 -30.41 22.40
C SER A 347 3.87 -31.24 21.92
N ALA A 348 5.08 -30.72 22.00
CA ALA A 348 6.29 -31.46 21.64
C ALA A 348 6.50 -32.72 22.50
N THR A 349 6.02 -32.69 23.76
CA THR A 349 6.14 -33.83 24.68
C THR A 349 4.91 -34.74 24.65
N VAL A 350 3.69 -34.19 24.52
CA VAL A 350 2.43 -34.93 24.66
C VAL A 350 1.84 -35.34 23.30
N LEU A 351 1.90 -34.45 22.30
CA LEU A 351 1.27 -34.60 20.98
C LEU A 351 2.17 -34.08 19.85
N PRO A 352 3.26 -34.81 19.50
CA PRO A 352 4.26 -34.31 18.55
C PRO A 352 3.68 -33.93 17.18
N GLN A 353 2.56 -34.52 16.79
CA GLN A 353 1.88 -34.21 15.51
C GLN A 353 1.37 -32.76 15.45
N LEU A 354 1.01 -32.15 16.58
CA LEU A 354 0.51 -30.77 16.66
C LEU A 354 1.63 -29.72 16.77
N THR A 355 2.85 -30.14 17.08
CA THR A 355 3.99 -29.23 17.30
C THR A 355 4.24 -28.31 16.12
N VAL A 356 4.24 -28.87 14.89
CA VAL A 356 4.47 -28.08 13.66
C VAL A 356 3.36 -27.06 13.44
N THR A 357 2.11 -27.40 13.74
CA THR A 357 0.96 -26.49 13.62
C THR A 357 1.05 -25.35 14.62
N LEU A 358 1.44 -25.62 15.87
CA LEU A 358 1.59 -24.65 16.94
C LEU A 358 2.87 -23.79 16.79
N LEU A 359 3.87 -24.28 16.08
CA LEU A 359 5.08 -23.53 15.79
C LEU A 359 4.78 -22.29 14.90
N ILE A 360 3.81 -22.39 13.99
CA ILE A 360 3.43 -21.26 13.09
C ILE A 360 2.96 -20.04 13.87
N PRO A 361 1.92 -20.12 14.75
CA PRO A 361 1.51 -18.98 15.56
C PRO A 361 2.61 -18.52 16.52
N THR A 362 3.43 -19.42 17.05
CA THR A 362 4.57 -19.07 17.91
C THR A 362 5.57 -18.19 17.16
N LEU A 363 5.97 -18.56 15.96
CA LEU A 363 6.86 -17.75 15.13
C LEU A 363 6.22 -16.41 14.72
N PHE A 364 4.92 -16.42 14.43
CA PHE A 364 4.18 -15.19 14.11
C PHE A 364 4.19 -14.19 15.27
N PHE A 365 3.81 -14.62 16.48
CA PHE A 365 3.84 -13.75 17.66
C PHE A 365 5.25 -13.41 18.10
N GLY A 366 6.23 -14.29 17.88
CA GLY A 366 7.65 -14.00 18.07
C GLY A 366 8.15 -12.87 17.16
N ALA A 367 7.75 -12.88 15.89
CA ALA A 367 8.07 -11.79 14.96
C ALA A 367 7.40 -10.47 15.36
N LEU A 368 6.14 -10.51 15.84
CA LEU A 368 5.47 -9.33 16.38
C LEU A 368 6.16 -8.78 17.63
N LEU A 369 6.62 -9.66 18.52
CA LEU A 369 7.37 -9.28 19.74
C LEU A 369 8.72 -8.66 19.37
N ALA A 370 9.45 -9.23 18.42
CA ALA A 370 10.69 -8.64 17.89
C ALA A 370 10.46 -7.25 17.27
N GLY A 371 9.35 -7.09 16.51
CA GLY A 371 8.93 -5.79 15.99
C GLY A 371 8.60 -4.79 17.11
N ALA A 372 7.93 -5.24 18.16
CA ALA A 372 7.68 -4.42 19.35
C ALA A 372 8.97 -4.03 20.07
N ALA A 373 9.93 -4.94 20.21
CA ALA A 373 11.24 -4.65 20.80
C ALA A 373 12.01 -3.61 20.01
N ALA A 374 12.00 -3.69 18.66
CA ALA A 374 12.60 -2.68 17.79
C ALA A 374 11.96 -1.29 17.97
N GLY A 375 10.65 -1.23 18.24
CA GLY A 375 9.91 0.01 18.47
C GLY A 375 10.00 0.57 19.87
N TYR A 376 10.38 -0.24 20.85
CA TYR A 376 10.22 0.04 22.28
C TYR A 376 10.76 1.40 22.75
N ARG A 377 11.91 1.83 22.22
CA ARG A 377 12.52 3.13 22.54
C ARG A 377 12.41 4.16 21.42
N ARG A 378 11.62 3.87 20.38
CA ARG A 378 11.55 4.71 19.18
C ARG A 378 10.14 5.23 18.90
N GLU A 379 9.10 4.53 19.33
CA GLU A 379 7.73 5.01 19.17
C GLU A 379 7.46 6.19 20.10
N GLY A 380 6.71 7.17 19.64
CA GLY A 380 6.31 8.32 20.42
C GLY A 380 5.55 9.34 19.60
N LEU A 381 5.04 10.31 20.32
CA LEU A 381 4.32 11.44 19.79
C LEU A 381 4.95 12.72 20.36
N TRP A 382 5.29 13.66 19.51
CA TRP A 382 5.92 14.92 19.87
C TRP A 382 5.12 16.08 19.32
N LEU A 383 4.98 17.10 20.14
CA LEU A 383 4.43 18.39 19.75
C LEU A 383 5.54 19.42 19.86
N ARG A 384 5.87 20.06 18.76
CA ARG A 384 6.88 21.11 18.71
C ARG A 384 6.48 22.19 17.72
N GLU A 385 6.54 23.45 18.14
CA GLU A 385 6.24 24.61 17.29
C GLU A 385 4.87 24.52 16.59
N GLY A 386 3.83 24.05 17.30
CA GLY A 386 2.51 23.88 16.72
C GLY A 386 2.38 22.76 15.69
N ARG A 387 3.34 21.83 15.63
CA ARG A 387 3.35 20.70 14.70
C ARG A 387 3.44 19.40 15.44
N MET A 388 2.70 18.41 14.97
CA MET A 388 2.65 17.07 15.55
C MET A 388 3.53 16.11 14.73
N THR A 389 4.45 15.44 15.40
CA THR A 389 5.25 14.38 14.80
C THR A 389 5.02 13.08 15.55
N LEU A 390 4.72 12.04 14.80
CA LEU A 390 4.42 10.72 15.31
C LEU A 390 5.47 9.72 14.81
N ARG A 391 6.04 8.93 15.71
CA ARG A 391 6.91 7.80 15.34
C ARG A 391 6.26 6.49 15.74
N ARG A 392 6.20 5.57 14.80
CA ARG A 392 5.62 4.24 14.98
C ARG A 392 6.49 3.19 14.32
N GLN A 393 6.70 2.08 15.02
CA GLN A 393 7.33 0.90 14.45
C GLN A 393 6.24 -0.04 13.91
N GLN A 394 6.38 -0.44 12.65
CA GLN A 394 5.54 -1.44 12.02
C GLN A 394 6.42 -2.52 11.39
N GLY A 395 6.52 -3.66 12.05
CA GLY A 395 7.48 -4.68 11.69
C GLY A 395 8.92 -4.13 11.73
N LEU A 396 9.64 -4.20 10.62
CA LEU A 396 11.00 -3.70 10.49
C LEU A 396 11.08 -2.20 10.12
N TYR A 397 9.94 -1.56 9.80
CA TYR A 397 9.88 -0.17 9.38
C TYR A 397 9.58 0.75 10.55
N LEU A 398 10.38 1.80 10.71
CA LEU A 398 10.06 2.93 11.57
C LEU A 398 9.46 4.03 10.70
N HIS A 399 8.21 4.36 10.94
CA HIS A 399 7.50 5.45 10.31
C HIS A 399 7.66 6.72 11.14
N CYS A 400 8.15 7.77 10.52
CA CYS A 400 8.18 9.11 11.09
C CYS A 400 7.19 9.98 10.32
N ILE A 401 6.06 10.27 10.96
CA ILE A 401 4.89 10.89 10.34
C ILE A 401 4.80 12.32 10.84
N CYS A 402 4.88 13.27 9.91
CA CYS A 402 4.72 14.68 10.18
C CYS A 402 3.31 15.11 9.77
N VAL A 403 2.56 15.65 10.71
CA VAL A 403 1.18 16.12 10.52
C VAL A 403 1.18 17.65 10.54
N LEU A 404 0.51 18.24 9.55
CA LEU A 404 0.46 19.69 9.39
C LEU A 404 -0.80 20.29 10.03
N HIS A 405 -1.96 19.66 9.78
CA HIS A 405 -3.26 20.19 10.18
C HIS A 405 -3.90 19.39 11.30
N PRO A 406 -4.69 20.06 12.16
CA PRO A 406 -5.41 19.43 13.27
C PRO A 406 -6.63 18.59 12.83
N ASP A 407 -6.94 18.49 11.54
CA ASP A 407 -8.06 17.68 11.01
C ASP A 407 -7.89 16.18 11.27
N VAL A 408 -7.59 15.86 12.51
CA VAL A 408 -7.32 14.52 12.99
C VAL A 408 -8.20 14.24 14.19
N CYS A 409 -9.03 13.21 14.11
CA CYS A 409 -9.75 12.75 15.29
C CYS A 409 -8.80 11.94 16.18
N LEU A 410 -8.60 12.40 17.39
CA LEU A 410 -7.76 11.76 18.40
C LEU A 410 -8.63 10.93 19.35
N THR A 411 -8.37 9.63 19.44
CA THR A 411 -9.05 8.72 20.37
C THR A 411 -8.04 8.11 21.33
N ALA A 412 -8.26 8.26 22.62
CA ALA A 412 -7.48 7.58 23.66
C ALA A 412 -8.17 6.29 24.07
N THR A 413 -7.39 5.19 24.16
CA THR A 413 -7.86 3.91 24.68
C THR A 413 -6.92 3.45 25.78
N GLN A 414 -7.47 3.11 26.93
CA GLN A 414 -6.69 2.70 28.09
C GLN A 414 -7.18 1.33 28.58
N SER A 415 -6.26 0.37 28.66
CA SER A 415 -6.55 -0.91 29.32
C SER A 415 -6.38 -0.79 30.83
N PRO A 416 -7.00 -1.64 31.67
CA PRO A 416 -6.82 -1.61 33.13
C PRO A 416 -5.33 -1.63 33.55
N TRP A 417 -4.52 -2.44 32.87
CA TRP A 417 -3.08 -2.53 33.13
C TRP A 417 -2.32 -1.26 32.72
N ALA A 418 -2.75 -0.59 31.66
CA ALA A 418 -2.16 0.68 31.24
C ALA A 418 -2.55 1.82 32.18
N ALA A 419 -3.78 1.76 32.74
CA ALA A 419 -4.28 2.70 33.73
C ALA A 419 -3.45 2.69 35.01
N SER A 420 -3.11 1.50 35.51
CA SER A 420 -2.29 1.37 36.74
C SER A 420 -0.89 1.98 36.63
N VAL A 421 -0.39 2.21 35.42
CA VAL A 421 0.93 2.81 35.14
C VAL A 421 0.81 4.21 34.50
N GLY A 422 -0.40 4.80 34.50
CA GLY A 422 -0.64 6.13 33.95
C GLY A 422 -0.33 6.26 32.46
N ARG A 423 -0.66 5.21 31.65
CA ARG A 423 -0.38 5.18 30.21
C ARG A 423 -1.65 4.92 29.40
N THR A 424 -1.64 5.40 28.15
CA THR A 424 -2.75 5.26 27.21
C THR A 424 -2.23 4.96 25.80
N ASN A 425 -3.08 4.36 24.97
CA ASN A 425 -2.83 4.24 23.54
C ASN A 425 -3.62 5.32 22.82
N LEU A 426 -2.94 6.06 21.94
CA LEU A 426 -3.57 7.08 21.13
C LEU A 426 -3.79 6.55 19.71
N THR A 427 -4.97 6.78 19.19
CA THR A 427 -5.33 6.48 17.79
C THR A 427 -5.69 7.78 17.10
N LEU A 428 -4.92 8.13 16.10
CA LEU A 428 -5.16 9.27 15.23
C LEU A 428 -5.91 8.78 13.99
N THR A 429 -7.07 9.34 13.74
CA THR A 429 -7.88 9.06 12.55
C THR A 429 -7.84 10.28 11.64
N PHE A 430 -7.19 10.13 10.48
CA PHE A 430 -7.06 11.18 9.48
C PHE A 430 -8.24 11.18 8.51
N PRO A 431 -8.45 12.27 7.75
CA PRO A 431 -9.37 12.30 6.62
C PRO A 431 -9.10 11.10 5.69
N GLY A 432 -10.16 10.47 5.17
CA GLY A 432 -10.03 9.22 4.41
C GLY A 432 -9.95 7.94 5.26
N TRP A 433 -10.18 8.06 6.57
CA TRP A 433 -10.24 6.95 7.54
C TRP A 433 -8.91 6.22 7.74
N VAL A 434 -7.81 6.88 7.45
CA VAL A 434 -6.48 6.35 7.76
C VAL A 434 -6.24 6.44 9.26
N LYS A 435 -6.04 5.28 9.91
CA LYS A 435 -5.83 5.19 11.37
C LYS A 435 -4.38 4.89 11.70
N LEU A 436 -3.80 5.72 12.54
CA LEU A 436 -2.46 5.54 13.08
C LEU A 436 -2.52 5.38 14.59
N LYS A 437 -1.94 4.30 15.10
CA LYS A 437 -1.94 4.00 16.54
C LYS A 437 -0.54 4.17 17.12
N VAL A 438 -0.44 4.95 18.18
CA VAL A 438 0.76 5.08 19.03
C VAL A 438 0.48 4.40 20.35
N ARG A 439 1.38 3.52 20.76
CA ARG A 439 1.19 2.70 21.94
C ARG A 439 1.90 3.30 23.16
N SER A 440 1.31 3.10 24.33
CA SER A 440 1.93 3.37 25.63
C SER A 440 2.48 4.80 25.77
N VAL A 441 1.64 5.80 25.46
CA VAL A 441 1.93 7.23 25.68
C VAL A 441 1.64 7.59 27.13
N PRO A 442 2.49 8.37 27.84
CA PRO A 442 2.17 8.87 29.17
C PRO A 442 0.87 9.72 29.14
N LEU A 443 0.01 9.54 30.14
CA LEU A 443 -1.29 10.23 30.18
C LEU A 443 -1.14 11.75 30.13
N ARG A 444 -0.15 12.31 30.85
CA ARG A 444 0.18 13.74 30.83
C ARG A 444 0.49 14.28 29.43
N ASP A 445 1.20 13.49 28.64
CA ASP A 445 1.52 13.89 27.28
C ASP A 445 0.29 13.77 26.38
N ALA A 446 -0.53 12.72 26.55
CA ALA A 446 -1.80 12.59 25.85
C ALA A 446 -2.72 13.81 26.09
N GLU A 447 -2.85 14.28 27.33
CA GLU A 447 -3.63 15.46 27.69
C GLU A 447 -3.13 16.74 26.99
N LYS A 448 -1.80 16.91 26.83
CA LYS A 448 -1.25 18.05 26.05
C LYS A 448 -1.67 18.00 24.58
N PHE A 449 -1.75 16.81 23.99
CA PHE A 449 -2.21 16.65 22.61
C PHE A 449 -3.71 16.93 22.48
N PHE A 450 -4.53 16.49 23.44
CA PHE A 450 -5.95 16.85 23.43
C PHE A 450 -6.16 18.37 23.52
N LYS A 451 -5.49 19.04 24.45
CA LYS A 451 -5.53 20.52 24.55
C LYS A 451 -5.08 21.21 23.28
N PHE A 452 -4.01 20.72 22.63
CA PHE A 452 -3.55 21.25 21.36
C PHE A 452 -4.60 21.12 20.25
N MET A 453 -5.31 19.99 20.20
CA MET A 453 -6.38 19.75 19.22
C MET A 453 -7.65 20.59 19.49
N GLU A 454 -7.90 21.01 20.73
CA GLU A 454 -9.02 21.87 21.08
C GLU A 454 -8.74 23.35 20.76
N THR A 455 -7.49 23.76 20.77
CA THR A 455 -7.09 25.17 20.59
C THR A 455 -6.79 25.56 19.14
N ASN A 456 -6.67 24.59 18.22
CA ASN A 456 -6.43 24.79 16.79
C ASN A 456 -7.53 24.17 15.94
#